data_b5fdaef1df02fc94ec92ae54bc1b6638
#
_entry.id   b5fdaef1df02fc94ec92ae54bc1b6638
#
_cell.length_a   1.000
_cell.length_b   1.000
_cell.length_c   1.000
_cell.angle_alpha   90.00
_cell.angle_beta   90.00
_cell.angle_gamma   90.00
#
_symmetry.space_group_name_H-M   'P 1'
#
loop_
_entity.id
_entity.type
_entity.pdbx_description
1 polymer ?
#
loop_
_entity_poly.entity_id
_entity_poly.type
_entity_poly.pdbx_seq_one_letter_code
_entity_poly.pdbx_strand_id
1 'polypeptide(L)'
;MFEEDVHIAGILVHARPELIERVQENIQSLDGAEVLTATQSGKIVVTLEAESSSGISETMAAIGDVYGVVSTALVYEHHEASEIRLEDYSAGAMQLH
;
A
#
# COMPACT_ATOMS: atom_id res chain seq x y z
N MET A 1 -25.04 -8.11 -2.15
CA MET A 1 -24.58 -7.87 -1.99
C MET A 1 -23.73 -7.87 -1.47
N PHE A 2 -23.28 -7.98 -1.41
CA PHE A 2 -22.54 -7.80 -0.78
C PHE A 2 -21.67 -7.03 -0.73
N GLU A 3 -21.55 -6.83 -0.22
CA GLU A 3 -20.63 -5.80 -0.16
C GLU A 3 -19.36 -6.26 0.41
N GLU A 4 -18.22 -5.78 -0.13
CA GLU A 4 -16.91 -6.14 0.37
C GLU A 4 -16.25 -4.92 0.93
N ASP A 5 -15.67 -5.05 2.11
CA ASP A 5 -14.84 -4.00 2.67
C ASP A 5 -13.52 -3.97 1.95
N VAL A 6 -13.05 -2.78 1.66
CA VAL A 6 -11.78 -2.59 1.00
C VAL A 6 -10.88 -1.76 1.89
N HIS A 7 -9.72 -2.31 2.20
CA HIS A 7 -8.69 -1.58 2.95
C HIS A 7 -7.59 -1.22 1.98
N ILE A 8 -7.20 0.04 2.00
CA ILE A 8 -6.19 0.57 1.10
C ILE A 8 -5.12 1.22 1.95
N ALA A 9 -3.88 0.97 1.60
CA ALA A 9 -2.78 1.56 2.33
C ALA A 9 -1.73 2.07 1.36
N GLY A 10 -1.07 3.14 1.75
CA GLY A 10 0.09 3.62 1.03
C GLY A 10 1.31 3.39 1.89
N ILE A 11 2.34 2.82 1.32
CA ILE A 11 3.56 2.58 2.06
C ILE A 11 4.74 3.10 1.27
N LEU A 12 5.77 3.45 2.00
CA LEU A 12 7.06 3.84 1.43
C LEU A 12 8.04 2.72 1.73
N VAL A 13 8.64 2.19 0.68
CA VAL A 13 9.60 1.11 0.81
C VAL A 13 10.97 1.68 0.48
N HIS A 14 11.93 1.43 1.35
CA HIS A 14 13.32 1.73 1.05
C HIS A 14 14.00 0.45 0.63
N ALA A 15 14.61 0.48 -0.54
CA ALA A 15 15.32 -0.67 -1.08
C ALA A 15 16.75 -0.28 -1.38
N ARG A 16 17.61 -1.27 -1.45
CA ARG A 16 18.97 -1.04 -1.90
C ARG A 16 18.92 -0.58 -3.35
N PRO A 17 19.54 0.56 -3.67
CA PRO A 17 19.39 1.13 -5.01
C PRO A 17 19.80 0.18 -6.12
N GLU A 18 20.82 -0.63 -5.89
CA GLU A 18 21.29 -1.55 -6.93
C GLU A 18 20.32 -2.70 -7.17
N LEU A 19 19.33 -2.89 -6.30
CA LEU A 19 18.37 -3.97 -6.42
C LEU A 19 16.95 -3.48 -6.69
N ILE A 20 16.81 -2.20 -7.02
CA ILE A 20 15.51 -1.58 -7.05
C ILE A 20 14.57 -2.22 -8.07
N GLU A 21 15.10 -2.58 -9.24
CA GLU A 21 14.24 -3.19 -10.25
C GLU A 21 13.74 -4.55 -9.81
N ARG A 22 14.62 -5.33 -9.19
CA ARG A 22 14.25 -6.64 -8.71
C ARG A 22 13.23 -6.54 -7.58
N VAL A 23 13.44 -5.56 -6.69
CA VAL A 23 12.51 -5.36 -5.59
C VAL A 23 11.14 -4.98 -6.14
N GLN A 24 11.09 -4.08 -7.13
CA GLN A 24 9.82 -3.70 -7.72
C GLN A 24 9.10 -4.90 -8.31
N GLU A 25 9.82 -5.74 -9.04
CA GLU A 25 9.20 -6.91 -9.64
C GLU A 25 8.62 -7.85 -8.59
N ASN A 26 9.36 -8.04 -7.51
CA ASN A 26 8.90 -8.93 -6.45
C ASN A 26 7.70 -8.35 -5.73
N ILE A 27 7.67 -7.04 -5.51
CA ILE A 27 6.52 -6.42 -4.89
C ILE A 27 5.29 -6.54 -5.80
N GLN A 28 5.48 -6.29 -7.08
CA GLN A 28 4.36 -6.36 -8.02
C GLN A 28 3.77 -7.76 -8.11
N SER A 29 4.55 -8.78 -7.78
CA SER A 29 4.05 -10.14 -7.83
C SER A 29 3.17 -10.49 -6.63
N LEU A 30 3.10 -9.64 -5.62
CA LEU A 30 2.28 -9.91 -4.46
C LEU A 30 0.85 -9.44 -4.73
N ASP A 31 -0.12 -10.26 -4.32
CA ASP A 31 -1.51 -9.91 -4.50
C ASP A 31 -1.82 -8.64 -3.74
N GLY A 32 -2.50 -7.71 -4.41
CA GLY A 32 -2.95 -6.50 -3.77
C GLY A 32 -1.89 -5.42 -3.65
N ALA A 33 -0.70 -5.63 -4.19
CA ALA A 33 0.36 -4.62 -4.12
C ALA A 33 0.61 -4.04 -5.50
N GLU A 34 0.76 -2.73 -5.54
CA GLU A 34 1.03 -2.04 -6.79
C GLU A 34 2.09 -0.99 -6.57
N VAL A 35 3.15 -1.03 -7.37
CA VAL A 35 4.19 -0.03 -7.31
C VAL A 35 3.73 1.17 -8.12
N LEU A 36 3.69 2.34 -7.48
CA LEU A 36 3.30 3.56 -8.16
C LEU A 36 4.49 4.28 -8.77
N THR A 37 5.58 4.35 -8.03
CA THR A 37 6.75 5.04 -8.53
C THR A 37 7.95 4.59 -7.71
N ALA A 38 9.13 4.81 -8.26
CA ALA A 38 10.37 4.48 -7.59
C ALA A 38 11.42 5.47 -8.01
N THR A 39 12.35 5.76 -7.09
CA THR A 39 13.46 6.65 -7.37
C THR A 39 14.75 5.86 -7.47
N GLN A 40 15.74 6.44 -8.12
CA GLN A 40 17.02 5.78 -8.25
C GLN A 40 17.73 5.63 -6.92
N SER A 41 17.33 6.42 -5.93
CA SER A 41 17.95 6.33 -4.61
C SER A 41 17.38 5.20 -3.77
N GLY A 42 16.36 4.49 -4.26
CA GLY A 42 15.85 3.31 -3.57
C GLY A 42 14.53 3.51 -2.87
N LYS A 43 13.82 4.60 -3.15
CA LYS A 43 12.51 4.83 -2.54
C LYS A 43 11.42 4.37 -3.48
N ILE A 44 10.52 3.55 -2.98
CA ILE A 44 9.44 2.97 -3.78
C ILE A 44 8.13 3.27 -3.09
N VAL A 45 7.20 3.88 -3.81
CA VAL A 45 5.86 4.14 -3.30
C VAL A 45 4.96 3.02 -3.77
N VAL A 46 4.28 2.38 -2.82
CA VAL A 46 3.47 1.19 -3.10
C VAL A 46 2.10 1.40 -2.49
N THR A 47 1.07 1.01 -3.22
CA THR A 47 -0.27 0.93 -2.65
C THR A 47 -0.62 -0.51 -2.40
N LEU A 48 -1.34 -0.75 -1.31
CA LEU A 48 -1.79 -2.07 -0.94
C LEU A 48 -3.31 -2.05 -0.84
N GLU A 49 -3.91 -3.16 -1.23
CA GLU A 49 -5.35 -3.31 -1.17
C GLU A 49 -5.65 -4.69 -0.61
N ALA A 50 -6.54 -4.76 0.37
CA ALA A 50 -6.88 -6.02 0.99
C ALA A 50 -8.29 -5.93 1.56
N GLU A 51 -8.83 -7.07 1.96
CA GLU A 51 -10.17 -7.11 2.50
C GLU A 51 -10.22 -6.83 3.99
N SER A 52 -9.06 -6.74 4.63
CA SER A 52 -9.00 -6.50 6.05
C SER A 52 -7.71 -5.77 6.38
N SER A 53 -7.70 -5.18 7.56
CA SER A 53 -6.49 -4.51 8.04
C SER A 53 -5.37 -5.52 8.26
N SER A 54 -5.72 -6.72 8.71
CA SER A 54 -4.70 -7.75 8.88
C SER A 54 -4.11 -8.16 7.54
N GLY A 55 -4.91 -8.14 6.46
CA GLY A 55 -4.39 -8.40 5.14
C GLY A 55 -3.36 -7.37 4.71
N ILE A 56 -3.61 -6.10 5.03
CA ILE A 56 -2.63 -5.05 4.77
C ILE A 56 -1.32 -5.34 5.54
N SER A 57 -1.45 -5.69 6.81
CA SER A 57 -0.27 -5.97 7.63
C SER A 57 0.51 -7.16 7.10
N GLU A 58 -0.20 -8.19 6.66
CA GLU A 58 0.46 -9.37 6.13
C GLU A 58 1.22 -9.05 4.86
N THR A 59 0.63 -8.24 3.99
CA THR A 59 1.31 -7.86 2.75
C THR A 59 2.51 -6.98 3.05
N MET A 60 2.38 -6.06 4.02
CA MET A 60 3.53 -5.25 4.42
C MET A 60 4.66 -6.12 4.93
N ALA A 61 4.31 -7.14 5.73
CA ALA A 61 5.34 -8.05 6.24
C ALA A 61 6.01 -8.80 5.10
N ALA A 62 5.23 -9.23 4.12
CA ALA A 62 5.79 -9.93 2.96
C ALA A 62 6.73 -9.02 2.19
N ILE A 63 6.37 -7.74 2.04
CA ILE A 63 7.25 -6.79 1.37
C ILE A 63 8.54 -6.61 2.15
N GLY A 64 8.43 -6.55 3.48
CA GLY A 64 9.62 -6.42 4.30
C GLY A 64 10.58 -7.58 4.17
N ASP A 65 10.07 -8.75 3.77
CA ASP A 65 10.90 -9.93 3.57
C ASP A 65 11.48 -10.04 2.17
N VAL A 66 11.12 -9.14 1.27
CA VAL A 66 11.65 -9.17 -0.09
C VAL A 66 13.15 -8.82 -0.03
N TYR A 67 13.94 -9.64 -0.73
CA TYR A 67 15.37 -9.40 -0.76
C TYR A 67 15.66 -8.03 -1.36
N GLY A 68 16.46 -7.25 -0.65
CA GLY A 68 16.81 -5.91 -1.09
C GLY A 68 16.02 -4.83 -0.40
N VAL A 69 14.95 -5.17 0.31
CA VAL A 69 14.18 -4.18 1.06
C VAL A 69 14.89 -3.91 2.38
N VAL A 70 15.10 -2.63 2.66
CA VAL A 70 15.77 -2.19 3.89
C VAL A 70 14.75 -1.88 4.96
N SER A 71 13.67 -1.20 4.59
CA SER A 71 12.65 -0.83 5.55
C SER A 71 11.35 -0.51 4.83
N THR A 72 10.25 -0.57 5.57
CA THR A 72 8.95 -0.15 5.08
C THR A 72 8.33 0.78 6.10
N ALA A 73 7.52 1.71 5.62
CA ALA A 73 6.82 2.65 6.49
C ALA A 73 5.42 2.85 5.96
N LEU A 74 4.46 2.74 6.86
CA LEU A 74 3.07 3.00 6.51
C LEU A 74 2.85 4.50 6.45
N VAL A 75 2.35 4.97 5.31
CA VAL A 75 2.06 6.38 5.14
C VAL A 75 0.61 6.67 5.53
N TYR A 76 -0.30 5.82 5.07
CA TYR A 76 -1.70 5.96 5.42
C TYR A 76 -2.39 4.61 5.24
N GLU A 77 -3.50 4.47 5.95
CA GLU A 77 -4.37 3.33 5.76
C GLU A 77 -5.80 3.83 5.77
N HIS A 78 -6.61 3.34 4.85
CA HIS A 78 -7.97 3.81 4.67
C HIS A 78 -8.86 2.61 4.45
N HIS A 79 -10.02 2.64 5.10
CA HIS A 79 -11.00 1.56 4.98
C HIS A 79 -12.24 2.12 4.31
N GLU A 80 -12.65 1.47 3.22
CA GLU A 80 -13.84 1.85 2.49
C GLU A 80 -14.76 0.66 2.40
N ALA A 81 -16.02 0.89 2.70
CA ALA A 81 -17.04 -0.11 2.43
C ALA A 81 -17.55 0.12 1.02
N SER A 82 -18.06 -0.93 0.42
CA SER A 82 -18.54 -0.85 -0.96
C SER A 82 -19.70 0.14 -1.09
N GLU A 83 -20.34 0.48 0.00
CA GLU A 83 -21.46 1.43 -0.02
C GLU A 83 -21.04 2.85 0.21
N ILE A 84 -19.78 3.13 0.44
CA ILE A 84 -19.38 4.48 0.77
C ILE A 84 -19.68 5.39 -0.39
N ARG A 85 -20.12 6.61 -0.09
CA ARG A 85 -20.45 7.57 -1.11
C ARG A 85 -19.44 8.68 -1.10
N LEU A 86 -19.25 9.25 -2.28
CA LEU A 86 -18.27 10.31 -2.42
C LEU A 86 -18.59 11.51 -1.54
N GLU A 87 -19.87 11.82 -1.38
CA GLU A 87 -20.24 12.95 -0.53
C GLU A 87 -19.83 12.70 0.91
N ASP A 88 -19.96 11.46 1.39
CA ASP A 88 -19.53 11.15 2.75
C ASP A 88 -18.03 11.31 2.89
N TYR A 89 -17.32 10.87 1.90
CA TYR A 89 -15.88 10.97 1.91
C TYR A 89 -15.42 12.43 1.89
N SER A 90 -16.08 13.24 1.04
CA SER A 90 -15.72 14.64 0.94
C SER A 90 -16.00 15.38 2.23
N ALA A 91 -17.13 15.08 2.89
CA ALA A 91 -17.46 15.71 4.14
C ALA A 91 -16.41 15.39 5.21
N GLY A 92 -15.98 14.13 5.24
CA GLY A 92 -14.94 13.76 6.18
C GLY A 92 -13.64 14.49 5.93
N ALA A 93 -13.27 14.62 4.66
CA ALA A 93 -12.05 15.33 4.33
C ALA A 93 -12.14 16.81 4.72
N MET A 94 -13.29 17.40 4.52
CA MET A 94 -13.44 18.80 4.86
C MET A 94 -13.39 19.05 6.35
N GLN A 95 -13.76 18.06 7.13
CA GLN A 95 -13.77 18.22 8.58
C GLN A 95 -12.38 18.16 9.18
N LEU A 96 -11.39 17.80 8.40
CA LEU A 96 -10.05 17.70 8.90
C LEU A 96 -9.32 19.05 8.97
N HIS A 97 -9.93 20.10 8.54
CA HIS A 97 -9.30 21.43 8.55
C HIS A 97 -9.37 22.14 9.85
#